data_1494f78831d9f5681e6352734223202c
#
_entry.id   1494f78831d9f5681e6352734223202c
#
_cell.length_a   1.000
_cell.length_b   1.000
_cell.length_c   1.000
_cell.angle_alpha   90.00
_cell.angle_beta   90.00
_cell.angle_gamma   90.00
#
_symmetry.space_group_name_H-M   'P 1'
#
loop_
_entity.id
_entity.type
_entity.pdbx_description
1 polymer ?
#
loop_
_entity_poly.entity_id
_entity_poly.type
_entity_poly.pdbx_seq_one_letter_code
_entity_poly.pdbx_strand_id
1 'polypeptide(L)'
;MGELCSITTGKLDANVNNPNGLYPFFTCGKDTLSIDNYAFDGEAILIAGNGDIGHTKYYYGKFNAYQRTYVLMGFKADAQFIKMGIDTYLPQKISEETQGGAMPYIKLSTLTSLKIPFTTEEKQLSIRNHYYTIAKKVENETKILDLLLQQKSYFLNAMFI
;
A
#
# COMPACT_ATOMS: atom_id res chain seq x y z
N MET A 1 10.14 12.79 3.45
CA MET A 1 10.00 11.40 3.95
C MET A 1 11.26 10.87 4.64
N GLY A 2 12.43 11.02 4.10
CA GLY A 2 13.66 10.48 4.69
C GLY A 2 13.97 10.91 6.14
N GLU A 3 13.35 11.96 6.64
CA GLU A 3 13.44 12.37 8.04
C GLU A 3 12.43 11.68 8.96
N LEU A 4 11.37 11.10 8.41
CA LEU A 4 10.25 10.51 9.15
C LEU A 4 10.38 9.00 9.35
N CYS A 5 11.14 8.31 8.51
CA CYS A 5 11.34 6.86 8.57
C CYS A 5 12.61 6.44 7.83
N SER A 6 13.06 5.22 8.08
CA SER A 6 14.07 4.55 7.26
C SER A 6 13.42 4.00 5.99
N ILE A 7 14.09 4.12 4.85
CA ILE A 7 13.63 3.59 3.57
C ILE A 7 14.68 2.61 3.04
N THR A 8 14.27 1.37 2.83
CA THR A 8 15.11 0.32 2.23
C THR A 8 14.30 -0.42 1.15
N THR A 9 14.87 -1.48 0.58
CA THR A 9 14.14 -2.38 -0.33
C THR A 9 14.30 -3.82 0.11
N GLY A 10 13.44 -4.71 -0.36
CA GLY A 10 13.68 -6.13 -0.32
C GLY A 10 14.97 -6.51 -1.07
N LYS A 11 15.38 -7.76 -0.93
CA LYS A 11 16.61 -8.28 -1.57
C LYS A 11 16.34 -9.47 -2.49
N LEU A 12 15.13 -10.01 -2.45
CA LEU A 12 14.77 -11.24 -3.14
C LEU A 12 14.15 -10.95 -4.51
N ASP A 13 14.26 -11.93 -5.41
CA ASP A 13 13.51 -11.93 -6.66
C ASP A 13 12.04 -12.35 -6.41
N ALA A 14 11.13 -11.96 -7.30
CA ALA A 14 9.70 -12.27 -7.14
C ALA A 14 9.38 -13.76 -7.31
N ASN A 15 10.23 -14.51 -8.01
CA ASN A 15 10.05 -15.93 -8.30
C ASN A 15 10.40 -16.88 -7.14
N VAL A 16 10.95 -16.36 -6.03
CA VAL A 16 11.30 -17.18 -4.84
C VAL A 16 10.12 -17.39 -3.89
N ASN A 17 8.92 -17.01 -4.29
CA ASN A 17 7.74 -17.24 -3.48
C ASN A 17 7.47 -18.75 -3.28
N ASN A 18 6.92 -19.09 -2.12
CA ASN A 18 6.40 -20.43 -1.81
C ASN A 18 4.94 -20.29 -1.34
N PRO A 19 3.94 -20.81 -2.10
CA PRO A 19 2.53 -20.71 -1.71
C PRO A 19 2.21 -21.29 -0.33
N ASN A 20 3.04 -22.22 0.17
CA ASN A 20 2.93 -22.84 1.49
C ASN A 20 3.83 -22.16 2.53
N GLY A 21 4.47 -21.05 2.20
CA GLY A 21 5.36 -20.33 3.10
C GLY A 21 4.61 -19.70 4.29
N LEU A 22 5.34 -19.54 5.39
CA LEU A 22 4.78 -19.09 6.68
C LEU A 22 4.64 -17.56 6.77
N TYR A 23 5.36 -16.80 5.96
CA TYR A 23 5.43 -15.35 6.07
C TYR A 23 4.91 -14.67 4.80
N PRO A 24 4.26 -13.51 4.92
CA PRO A 24 3.90 -12.70 3.78
C PRO A 24 5.14 -12.28 2.98
N PHE A 25 5.01 -12.35 1.67
CA PHE A 25 6.00 -11.87 0.71
C PHE A 25 5.39 -10.77 -0.16
N PHE A 26 5.84 -9.55 0.05
CA PHE A 26 5.34 -8.38 -0.63
C PHE A 26 6.13 -8.10 -1.90
N THR A 27 5.44 -8.17 -3.02
CA THR A 27 5.97 -7.81 -4.34
C THR A 27 5.37 -6.47 -4.79
N CYS A 28 5.66 -6.09 -6.04
CA CYS A 28 5.08 -4.87 -6.63
C CYS A 28 3.68 -5.07 -7.22
N GLY A 29 3.06 -6.23 -7.03
CA GLY A 29 1.66 -6.48 -7.40
C GLY A 29 0.70 -6.24 -6.23
N LYS A 30 -0.60 -6.27 -6.55
CA LYS A 30 -1.67 -6.10 -5.55
C LYS A 30 -1.74 -7.28 -4.58
N ASP A 31 -1.49 -8.48 -5.05
CA ASP A 31 -1.56 -9.69 -4.22
C ASP A 31 -0.38 -9.76 -3.26
N THR A 32 -0.62 -10.40 -2.13
CA THR A 32 0.43 -10.75 -1.17
C THR A 32 0.74 -12.23 -1.32
N LEU A 33 1.97 -12.54 -1.66
CA LEU A 33 2.47 -13.90 -1.81
C LEU A 33 2.95 -14.43 -0.45
N SER A 34 3.46 -15.66 -0.43
CA SER A 34 4.02 -16.29 0.77
C SER A 34 5.46 -16.74 0.53
N ILE A 35 6.23 -16.86 1.63
CA ILE A 35 7.64 -17.29 1.60
C ILE A 35 8.02 -17.95 2.93
N ASP A 36 9.06 -18.79 2.93
CA ASP A 36 9.47 -19.57 4.10
C ASP A 36 10.21 -18.75 5.15
N ASN A 37 10.90 -17.68 4.75
CA ASN A 37 11.75 -16.90 5.63
C ASN A 37 11.36 -15.42 5.61
N TYR A 38 11.47 -14.75 6.77
CA TYR A 38 11.30 -13.31 6.86
C TYR A 38 12.65 -12.59 6.89
N ALA A 39 12.66 -11.34 6.44
CA ALA A 39 13.81 -10.44 6.52
C ALA A 39 13.50 -9.17 7.32
N PHE A 40 12.23 -8.88 7.55
CA PHE A 40 11.74 -7.72 8.26
C PHE A 40 10.78 -8.16 9.37
N ASP A 41 10.77 -7.42 10.49
CA ASP A 41 9.86 -7.65 11.61
C ASP A 41 9.47 -6.28 12.22
N GLY A 42 8.18 -6.01 12.30
CA GLY A 42 7.63 -4.78 12.87
C GLY A 42 6.66 -4.06 11.97
N GLU A 43 6.44 -2.77 12.27
CA GLU A 43 5.53 -1.89 11.55
C GLU A 43 6.18 -1.38 10.27
N ALA A 44 5.50 -1.57 9.15
CA ALA A 44 6.02 -1.21 7.83
C ALA A 44 4.95 -0.64 6.89
N ILE A 45 5.39 0.28 6.04
CA ILE A 45 4.68 0.69 4.82
C ILE A 45 5.50 0.17 3.64
N LEU A 46 4.85 -0.56 2.75
CA LEU A 46 5.45 -1.10 1.55
C LEU A 46 4.96 -0.30 0.35
N ILE A 47 5.88 0.03 -0.56
CA ILE A 47 5.56 0.80 -1.77
C ILE A 47 6.09 0.04 -2.98
N ALA A 48 5.21 -0.24 -3.94
CA ALA A 48 5.60 -0.85 -5.20
C ALA A 48 6.47 0.10 -6.03
N GLY A 49 7.73 -0.25 -6.24
CA GLY A 49 8.68 0.55 -7.00
C GLY A 49 8.55 0.39 -8.51
N ASN A 50 7.94 -0.70 -8.99
CA ASN A 50 7.59 -0.96 -10.39
C ASN A 50 6.26 -1.73 -10.45
N GLY A 51 5.85 -2.22 -11.60
CA GLY A 51 4.56 -2.92 -11.75
C GLY A 51 3.40 -2.00 -11.41
N ASP A 52 2.70 -2.25 -10.29
CA ASP A 52 1.66 -1.36 -9.76
C ASP A 52 2.30 -0.14 -9.06
N ILE A 53 3.02 0.66 -9.83
CA ILE A 53 3.87 1.77 -9.36
C ILE A 53 3.13 2.66 -8.37
N GLY A 54 3.72 2.85 -7.18
CA GLY A 54 3.19 3.71 -6.14
C GLY A 54 2.08 3.07 -5.29
N HIS A 55 1.66 1.82 -5.60
CA HIS A 55 0.73 1.10 -4.74
C HIS A 55 1.35 0.87 -3.35
N THR A 56 0.59 1.17 -2.31
CA THR A 56 1.06 1.07 -0.93
C THR A 56 0.33 -0.01 -0.15
N LYS A 57 1.04 -0.69 0.73
CA LYS A 57 0.47 -1.61 1.73
C LYS A 57 0.97 -1.23 3.11
N TYR A 58 0.14 -1.43 4.12
CA TYR A 58 0.55 -1.36 5.52
C TYR A 58 0.57 -2.76 6.10
N TYR A 59 1.60 -3.07 6.88
CA TYR A 59 1.72 -4.37 7.54
C TYR A 59 2.43 -4.24 8.89
N TYR A 60 2.06 -5.11 9.82
CA TYR A 60 2.72 -5.25 11.11
C TYR A 60 3.03 -6.72 11.36
N GLY A 61 4.29 -7.07 11.58
CA GLY A 61 4.75 -8.43 11.87
C GLY A 61 5.96 -8.83 11.03
N LYS A 62 6.18 -10.14 10.92
CA LYS A 62 7.30 -10.73 10.15
C LYS A 62 6.93 -10.91 8.70
N PHE A 63 7.79 -10.43 7.79
CA PHE A 63 7.55 -10.49 6.36
C PHE A 63 8.85 -10.47 5.55
N ASN A 64 8.72 -10.66 4.25
CA ASN A 64 9.79 -10.43 3.29
C ASN A 64 9.29 -9.56 2.13
N ALA A 65 10.21 -8.99 1.35
CA ALA A 65 9.89 -8.10 0.26
C ALA A 65 10.77 -8.34 -0.96
N TYR A 66 10.18 -8.13 -2.13
CA TYR A 66 10.87 -8.14 -3.42
C TYR A 66 11.85 -6.97 -3.55
N GLN A 67 12.95 -7.18 -4.27
CA GLN A 67 14.04 -6.19 -4.42
C GLN A 67 13.63 -4.82 -4.97
N ARG A 68 12.45 -4.71 -5.61
CA ARG A 68 11.89 -3.43 -6.09
C ARG A 68 10.70 -2.93 -5.27
N THR A 69 10.41 -3.58 -4.16
CA THR A 69 9.43 -3.11 -3.18
C THR A 69 10.17 -2.30 -2.11
N TYR A 70 9.85 -1.03 -2.00
CA TYR A 70 10.35 -0.19 -0.91
C TYR A 70 9.69 -0.58 0.39
N VAL A 71 10.50 -0.63 1.45
CA VAL A 71 10.08 -0.95 2.82
C VAL A 71 10.44 0.24 3.71
N LEU A 72 9.42 0.90 4.22
CA LEU A 72 9.53 2.03 5.13
C LEU A 72 9.27 1.53 6.55
N MET A 73 10.20 1.78 7.48
CA MET A 73 10.12 1.34 8.88
C MET A 73 10.73 2.40 9.81
N GLY A 74 10.55 2.21 11.14
CA GLY A 74 11.15 3.10 12.13
C GLY A 74 10.56 4.52 12.08
N PHE A 75 9.24 4.58 12.07
CA PHE A 75 8.50 5.84 11.94
C PHE A 75 8.68 6.74 13.19
N LYS A 76 8.88 8.03 12.96
CA LYS A 76 8.92 9.08 13.99
C LYS A 76 7.55 9.72 14.26
N ALA A 77 6.51 9.19 13.65
CA ALA A 77 5.13 9.62 13.79
C ALA A 77 4.20 8.44 13.49
N ASP A 78 2.89 8.62 13.60
CA ASP A 78 1.90 7.58 13.29
C ASP A 78 2.08 7.08 11.85
N ALA A 79 2.42 5.80 11.71
CA ALA A 79 2.72 5.21 10.40
C ALA A 79 1.52 5.23 9.45
N GLN A 80 0.33 5.08 9.99
CA GLN A 80 -0.88 5.08 9.17
C GLN A 80 -1.23 6.50 8.70
N PHE A 81 -0.97 7.52 9.52
CA PHE A 81 -1.05 8.91 9.07
C PHE A 81 -0.02 9.20 7.98
N ILE A 82 1.22 8.71 8.14
CA ILE A 82 2.26 8.82 7.10
C ILE A 82 1.80 8.12 5.81
N LYS A 83 1.22 6.92 5.91
CA LYS A 83 0.69 6.19 4.74
C LYS A 83 -0.38 6.99 4.01
N MET A 84 -1.32 7.59 4.73
CA MET A 84 -2.35 8.46 4.12
C MET A 84 -1.72 9.63 3.34
N GLY A 85 -0.68 10.24 3.91
CA GLY A 85 0.08 11.27 3.22
C GLY A 85 0.78 10.74 1.97
N ILE A 86 1.39 9.56 2.02
CA ILE A 86 1.98 8.90 0.85
C ILE A 86 0.92 8.65 -0.21
N ASP A 87 -0.20 8.04 0.14
CA ASP A 87 -1.31 7.72 -0.78
C ASP A 87 -1.87 8.97 -1.48
N THR A 88 -1.84 10.11 -0.79
CA THR A 88 -2.35 11.38 -1.32
C THR A 88 -1.36 12.08 -2.23
N TYR A 89 -0.09 12.15 -1.85
CA TYR A 89 0.89 13.02 -2.52
C TYR A 89 1.84 12.28 -3.47
N LEU A 90 2.06 10.96 -3.27
CA LEU A 90 2.96 10.19 -4.13
C LEU A 90 2.46 10.07 -5.58
N PRO A 91 1.17 9.86 -5.88
CA PRO A 91 0.68 9.79 -7.26
C PRO A 91 0.97 11.07 -8.05
N GLN A 92 0.75 12.24 -7.45
CA GLN A 92 1.09 13.52 -8.07
C GLN A 92 2.59 13.64 -8.31
N LYS A 93 3.41 13.30 -7.30
CA LYS A 93 4.87 13.35 -7.42
C LYS A 93 5.41 12.44 -8.53
N ILE A 94 4.85 11.24 -8.68
CA ILE A 94 5.16 10.32 -9.78
C ILE A 94 4.77 10.95 -11.12
N SER A 95 3.56 11.53 -11.21
CA SER A 95 3.08 12.18 -12.43
C SER A 95 3.97 13.34 -12.87
N GLU A 96 4.44 14.17 -11.93
CA GLU A 96 5.37 15.28 -12.21
C GLU A 96 6.72 14.79 -12.76
N GLU A 97 7.24 13.68 -12.24
CA GLU A 97 8.52 13.10 -12.65
C GLU A 97 8.43 12.29 -13.97
N THR A 98 7.22 11.94 -14.41
CA THR A 98 6.96 11.21 -15.68
C THR A 98 6.65 12.11 -16.87
N GLN A 99 6.59 13.41 -16.69
CA GLN A 99 6.40 14.35 -17.81
C GLN A 99 7.54 14.21 -18.83
N GLY A 100 7.25 13.47 -19.92
CA GLY A 100 8.21 13.24 -21.02
C GLY A 100 8.55 11.78 -21.30
N GLY A 101 7.97 10.80 -20.61
CA GLY A 101 8.17 9.38 -20.89
C GLY A 101 7.59 8.45 -19.83
N ALA A 102 7.46 7.15 -20.13
CA ALA A 102 7.03 6.17 -19.16
C ALA A 102 8.09 6.02 -18.06
N MET A 103 7.69 6.20 -16.79
CA MET A 103 8.56 5.88 -15.66
C MET A 103 8.43 4.38 -15.33
N PRO A 104 9.43 3.55 -15.63
CA PRO A 104 9.34 2.11 -15.37
C PRO A 104 9.50 1.76 -13.88
N TYR A 105 9.93 2.70 -13.03
CA TYR A 105 10.16 2.50 -11.60
C TYR A 105 10.26 3.82 -10.81
N ILE A 106 9.94 3.77 -9.53
CA ILE A 106 10.16 4.87 -8.59
C ILE A 106 11.63 4.89 -8.16
N LYS A 107 12.24 6.08 -8.15
CA LYS A 107 13.59 6.27 -7.59
C LYS A 107 13.52 6.49 -6.08
N LEU A 108 14.58 6.13 -5.36
CA LEU A 108 14.68 6.42 -3.93
C LEU A 108 14.56 7.93 -3.65
N SER A 109 15.11 8.77 -4.53
CA SER A 109 15.02 10.23 -4.43
C SER A 109 13.59 10.76 -4.48
N THR A 110 12.70 10.12 -5.25
CA THR A 110 11.26 10.45 -5.31
C THR A 110 10.62 10.29 -3.93
N LEU A 111 10.92 9.19 -3.24
CA LEU A 111 10.38 8.92 -1.90
C LEU A 111 11.03 9.81 -0.83
N THR A 112 12.35 9.97 -0.84
CA THR A 112 13.04 10.78 0.17
C THR A 112 12.66 12.25 0.08
N SER A 113 12.43 12.78 -1.12
CA SER A 113 12.02 14.18 -1.36
C SER A 113 10.52 14.42 -1.19
N LEU A 114 9.69 13.37 -1.05
CA LEU A 114 8.26 13.51 -0.88
C LEU A 114 7.95 14.30 0.39
N LYS A 115 7.21 15.39 0.25
CA LYS A 115 6.77 16.25 1.34
C LYS A 115 5.34 15.88 1.72
N ILE A 116 5.13 15.60 3.00
CA ILE A 116 3.82 15.33 3.57
C ILE A 116 3.54 16.44 4.60
N PRO A 117 2.35 17.09 4.56
CA PRO A 117 1.96 18.01 5.62
C PRO A 117 2.04 17.32 6.98
N PHE A 118 2.67 17.97 7.93
CA PHE A 118 2.90 17.41 9.26
C PHE A 118 2.13 18.21 10.31
N THR A 119 1.63 17.54 11.34
CA THR A 119 0.86 18.17 12.42
C THR A 119 1.15 17.49 13.75
N THR A 120 0.55 17.99 14.83
CA THR A 120 0.69 17.40 16.18
C THR A 120 0.15 15.97 16.20
N GLU A 121 0.68 15.14 17.09
CA GLU A 121 0.29 13.73 17.26
C GLU A 121 -1.21 13.56 17.50
N GLU A 122 -1.80 14.41 18.34
CA GLU A 122 -3.24 14.42 18.59
C GLU A 122 -4.06 14.62 17.31
N LYS A 123 -3.66 15.58 16.46
CA LYS A 123 -4.31 15.82 15.17
C LYS A 123 -4.08 14.67 14.18
N GLN A 124 -2.89 14.07 14.15
CA GLN A 124 -2.62 12.89 13.31
C GLN A 124 -3.58 11.75 13.67
N LEU A 125 -3.74 11.48 14.96
CA LEU A 125 -4.65 10.45 15.45
C LEU A 125 -6.11 10.74 15.10
N SER A 126 -6.55 11.99 15.27
CA SER A 126 -7.89 12.44 14.91
C SER A 126 -8.17 12.27 13.42
N ILE A 127 -7.26 12.73 12.56
CA ILE A 127 -7.35 12.60 11.08
C ILE A 127 -7.42 11.12 10.69
N ARG A 128 -6.54 10.29 11.24
CA ARG A 128 -6.54 8.85 11.01
C ARG A 128 -7.88 8.20 11.35
N ASN A 129 -8.42 8.48 12.52
CA ASN A 129 -9.69 7.89 12.98
C ASN A 129 -10.86 8.30 12.08
N HIS A 130 -10.93 9.56 11.65
CA HIS A 130 -11.95 10.02 10.71
C HIS A 130 -11.80 9.32 9.35
N TYR A 131 -10.59 9.22 8.83
CA TYR A 131 -10.33 8.53 7.57
C TYR A 131 -10.78 7.07 7.62
N TYR A 132 -10.41 6.32 8.68
CA TYR A 132 -10.83 4.93 8.83
C TYR A 132 -12.35 4.78 8.92
N THR A 133 -13.01 5.69 9.61
CA THR A 133 -14.47 5.66 9.70
C THR A 133 -15.11 5.82 8.31
N ILE A 134 -14.61 6.76 7.53
CA ILE A 134 -15.09 6.99 6.15
C ILE A 134 -14.74 5.80 5.25
N ALA A 135 -13.50 5.32 5.30
CA ALA A 135 -13.05 4.19 4.48
C ALA A 135 -13.88 2.92 4.74
N LYS A 136 -14.15 2.62 6.01
CA LYS A 136 -15.01 1.49 6.42
C LYS A 136 -16.45 1.66 5.92
N LYS A 137 -16.97 2.88 5.96
CA LYS A 137 -18.30 3.16 5.42
C LYS A 137 -18.34 2.93 3.91
N VAL A 138 -17.37 3.45 3.16
CA VAL A 138 -17.25 3.23 1.72
C VAL A 138 -17.14 1.74 1.38
N GLU A 139 -16.33 0.98 2.11
CA GLU A 139 -16.20 -0.47 1.91
C GLU A 139 -17.54 -1.20 2.13
N ASN A 140 -18.27 -0.86 3.19
CA ASN A 140 -19.57 -1.47 3.46
C ASN A 140 -20.60 -1.14 2.38
N GLU A 141 -20.68 0.12 1.93
CA GLU A 141 -21.59 0.53 0.86
C GLU A 141 -21.26 -0.16 -0.47
N THR A 142 -19.96 -0.33 -0.77
CA THR A 142 -19.51 -1.07 -1.95
C THR A 142 -19.95 -2.54 -1.90
N LYS A 143 -19.81 -3.20 -0.75
CA LYS A 143 -20.30 -4.58 -0.57
C LYS A 143 -21.80 -4.70 -0.75
N ILE A 144 -22.56 -3.74 -0.22
CA ILE A 144 -24.02 -3.69 -0.38
C ILE A 144 -24.38 -3.53 -1.87
N LEU A 145 -23.69 -2.63 -2.58
CA LEU A 145 -23.90 -2.44 -4.01
C LEU A 145 -23.65 -3.72 -4.81
N ASP A 146 -22.53 -4.42 -4.52
CA ASP A 146 -22.20 -5.68 -5.19
C ASP A 146 -23.28 -6.76 -4.94
N LEU A 147 -23.77 -6.89 -3.72
CA LEU A 147 -24.85 -7.82 -3.38
C LEU A 147 -26.16 -7.48 -4.12
N LEU A 148 -26.52 -6.19 -4.20
CA LEU A 148 -27.70 -5.73 -4.94
C LEU A 148 -27.57 -5.99 -6.44
N LEU A 149 -26.39 -5.81 -7.02
CA LEU A 149 -26.13 -6.14 -8.43
C LEU A 149 -26.25 -7.65 -8.70
N GLN A 150 -25.73 -8.49 -7.80
CA GLN A 150 -25.92 -9.94 -7.89
C GLN A 150 -27.40 -10.33 -7.78
N GLN A 151 -28.14 -9.76 -6.83
CA GLN A 151 -29.56 -9.99 -6.66
C GLN A 151 -30.36 -9.56 -7.91
N LYS A 152 -30.05 -8.38 -8.46
CA LYS A 152 -30.66 -7.91 -9.72
C LYS A 152 -30.42 -8.90 -10.85
N SER A 153 -29.18 -9.39 -11.02
CA SER A 153 -28.82 -10.37 -12.05
C SER A 153 -29.60 -11.68 -11.86
N TYR A 154 -29.70 -12.17 -10.63
CA TYR A 154 -30.48 -13.37 -10.32
C TYR A 154 -31.96 -13.23 -10.72
N PHE A 155 -32.63 -12.13 -10.35
CA PHE A 155 -34.01 -11.92 -10.70
C PHE A 155 -34.23 -11.79 -12.22
N LEU A 156 -33.35 -11.06 -12.92
CA LEU A 156 -33.45 -10.95 -14.38
C LEU A 156 -33.32 -12.34 -15.04
N ASN A 157 -32.36 -13.15 -14.61
CA ASN A 157 -32.22 -14.50 -15.15
C ASN A 157 -33.43 -15.40 -14.83
N ALA A 158 -33.99 -15.26 -13.61
CA ALA A 158 -35.17 -16.05 -13.24
C ALA A 158 -36.47 -15.62 -13.94
N MET A 159 -36.55 -14.39 -14.48
CA MET A 159 -37.75 -13.88 -15.17
C MET A 159 -37.73 -14.15 -16.66
N PHE A 160 -36.59 -14.45 -17.26
CA PHE A 160 -36.42 -14.61 -18.71
C PHE A 160 -35.98 -16.03 -19.14
N ILE A 161 -36.18 -17.03 -18.29
CA ILE A 161 -36.01 -18.47 -18.61
C ILE A 161 -37.32 -19.06 -19.10
#